data_5ea1529d61a3636a1e2f567796229c1d
#
_entry.id   5ea1529d61a3636a1e2f567796229c1d
#
_cell.length_a   1.000
_cell.length_b   1.000
_cell.length_c   1.000
_cell.angle_alpha   90.00
_cell.angle_beta   90.00
_cell.angle_gamma   90.00
#
_symmetry.space_group_name_H-M   'P 1'
#
loop_
_entity.id
_entity.type
_entity.pdbx_description
1 polymer ?
#
loop_
_entity_poly.entity_id
_entity_poly.type
_entity_poly.pdbx_seq_one_letter_code
_entity_poly.pdbx_strand_id
1 'polypeptide(L)'
;MAVGILALQGAFAEHGQMLDKLGVEHFEIRQLRDLDKKIDRLILPGGESTVMNKLLHELGLYEPIKKLINGGMPVFGTCAGMILLSREVEDGKPCFGTIDIRVRRNAYGRQLGSFYTEECFDGIGTVPMTFIRAPFAEEVYDNARVLATVDGRIVAAR
;
A
#
# COMPACT_ATOMS: atom_id res chain seq x y z
N MET A 1 -5.11 19.77 -4.44
CA MET A 1 -4.92 18.51 -3.65
C MET A 1 -3.69 17.84 -4.20
N ALA A 2 -2.66 17.68 -3.39
CA ALA A 2 -1.40 17.09 -3.80
C ALA A 2 -1.21 15.70 -3.18
N VAL A 3 -0.82 14.73 -4.00
CA VAL A 3 -0.56 13.35 -3.59
C VAL A 3 0.94 13.10 -3.56
N GLY A 4 1.48 12.70 -2.40
CA GLY A 4 2.84 12.21 -2.28
C GLY A 4 2.90 10.73 -2.61
N ILE A 5 3.80 10.31 -3.48
CA ILE A 5 4.04 8.90 -3.82
C ILE A 5 5.40 8.51 -3.25
N LEU A 6 5.45 7.50 -2.38
CA LEU A 6 6.71 6.97 -1.88
C LEU A 6 7.49 6.31 -3.04
N ALA A 7 8.58 6.91 -3.47
CA ALA A 7 9.34 6.54 -4.66
C ALA A 7 10.73 5.99 -4.33
N LEU A 8 10.81 5.07 -3.37
CA LEU A 8 12.07 4.45 -2.95
C LEU A 8 12.39 3.22 -3.80
N GLN A 9 11.35 2.44 -4.13
CA GLN A 9 11.46 1.20 -4.91
C GLN A 9 10.06 0.78 -5.36
N GLY A 10 9.93 0.10 -6.50
CA GLY A 10 8.69 -0.50 -6.97
C GLY A 10 7.90 0.35 -7.96
N ALA A 11 6.58 0.16 -7.98
CA ALA A 11 5.66 0.66 -9.01
C ALA A 11 5.18 2.11 -8.77
N PHE A 12 6.05 3.01 -8.34
CA PHE A 12 5.67 4.40 -8.08
C PHE A 12 5.37 5.19 -9.36
N ALA A 13 6.06 4.88 -10.46
CA ALA A 13 5.83 5.55 -11.74
C ALA A 13 4.45 5.23 -12.31
N GLU A 14 3.96 4.01 -12.15
CA GLU A 14 2.63 3.58 -12.59
C GLU A 14 1.52 4.32 -11.83
N HIS A 15 1.69 4.55 -10.52
CA HIS A 15 0.79 5.40 -9.75
C HIS A 15 0.82 6.85 -10.24
N GLY A 16 2.00 7.40 -10.54
CA GLY A 16 2.15 8.74 -11.10
C GLY A 16 1.39 8.89 -12.42
N GLN A 17 1.61 7.97 -13.37
CA GLN A 17 0.91 7.95 -14.65
C GLN A 17 -0.62 7.86 -14.50
N MET A 18 -1.10 7.13 -13.49
CA MET A 18 -2.54 7.06 -13.24
C MET A 18 -3.08 8.40 -12.69
N LEU A 19 -2.35 9.03 -11.78
CA LEU A 19 -2.72 10.35 -11.26
C LEU A 19 -2.69 11.42 -12.34
N ASP A 20 -1.73 11.35 -13.29
CA ASP A 20 -1.69 12.22 -14.48
C ASP A 20 -2.97 12.08 -15.33
N LYS A 21 -3.40 10.84 -15.61
CA LYS A 21 -4.65 10.57 -16.33
C LYS A 21 -5.89 11.11 -15.62
N LEU A 22 -5.86 11.15 -14.29
CA LEU A 22 -6.93 11.67 -13.45
C LEU A 22 -6.84 13.19 -13.25
N GLY A 23 -5.81 13.86 -13.76
CA GLY A 23 -5.56 15.28 -13.56
C GLY A 23 -5.27 15.65 -12.10
N VAL A 24 -4.70 14.73 -11.32
CA VAL A 24 -4.39 14.91 -9.90
C VAL A 24 -2.94 15.30 -9.74
N GLU A 25 -2.70 16.44 -9.09
CA GLU A 25 -1.35 16.89 -8.76
C GLU A 25 -0.65 15.87 -7.83
N HIS A 26 0.56 15.49 -8.20
CA HIS A 26 1.34 14.56 -7.40
C HIS A 26 2.84 14.84 -7.49
N PHE A 27 3.60 14.23 -6.59
CA PHE A 27 5.06 14.26 -6.62
C PHE A 27 5.64 13.02 -5.91
N GLU A 28 6.88 12.72 -6.24
CA GLU A 28 7.61 11.61 -5.65
C GLU A 28 8.29 12.02 -4.35
N ILE A 29 8.24 11.14 -3.34
CA ILE A 29 8.95 11.25 -2.07
C ILE A 29 10.13 10.29 -2.13
N ARG A 30 11.34 10.82 -2.30
CA ARG A 30 12.61 10.08 -2.41
C ARG A 30 13.56 10.34 -1.25
N GLN A 31 13.38 11.46 -0.55
CA GLN A 31 14.27 11.94 0.51
C GLN A 31 13.50 12.84 1.47
N LEU A 32 14.09 13.10 2.63
CA LEU A 32 13.43 13.81 3.73
C LEU A 32 12.87 15.18 3.34
N ARG A 33 13.63 15.98 2.56
CA ARG A 33 13.20 17.32 2.11
C ARG A 33 11.94 17.30 1.23
N ASP A 34 11.58 16.15 0.64
CA ASP A 34 10.38 16.07 -0.17
C ASP A 34 9.10 16.12 0.69
N LEU A 35 9.23 15.84 2.00
CA LEU A 35 8.16 15.95 2.98
C LEU A 35 7.87 17.41 3.41
N ASP A 36 8.72 18.38 3.04
CA ASP A 36 8.47 19.80 3.27
C ASP A 36 7.36 20.36 2.37
N LYS A 37 7.04 19.64 1.30
CA LYS A 37 5.92 19.97 0.42
C LYS A 37 4.59 19.67 1.11
N LYS A 38 3.55 20.42 0.72
CA LYS A 38 2.20 20.11 1.18
C LYS A 38 1.75 18.75 0.63
N ILE A 39 1.42 17.84 1.53
CA ILE A 39 0.90 16.50 1.21
C ILE A 39 -0.53 16.41 1.76
N ASP A 40 -1.49 16.15 0.90
CA ASP A 40 -2.89 15.95 1.30
C ASP A 40 -3.25 14.46 1.37
N ARG A 41 -2.54 13.60 0.63
CA ARG A 41 -2.70 12.14 0.57
C ARG A 41 -1.37 11.45 0.29
N LEU A 42 -1.23 10.20 0.70
CA LEU A 42 -0.02 9.41 0.50
C LEU A 42 -0.31 8.11 -0.25
N ILE A 43 0.57 7.73 -1.17
CA ILE A 43 0.57 6.42 -1.83
C ILE A 43 1.84 5.67 -1.45
N LEU A 44 1.67 4.45 -0.95
CA LEU A 44 2.74 3.46 -0.74
C LEU A 44 2.61 2.40 -1.84
N PRO A 45 3.48 2.40 -2.85
CA PRO A 45 3.33 1.55 -4.02
C PRO A 45 3.66 0.09 -3.75
N GLY A 46 3.32 -0.76 -4.71
CA GLY A 46 3.83 -2.13 -4.78
C GLY A 46 5.33 -2.18 -5.03
N GLY A 47 5.95 -3.26 -4.59
CA GLY A 47 7.38 -3.46 -4.71
C GLY A 47 7.88 -4.56 -3.75
N GLU A 48 9.10 -4.43 -3.26
CA GLU A 48 9.67 -5.33 -2.25
C GLU A 48 9.64 -4.65 -0.88
N SER A 49 8.75 -5.14 0.00
CA SER A 49 8.46 -4.50 1.30
C SER A 49 9.66 -4.44 2.25
N THR A 50 10.54 -5.46 2.21
CA THR A 50 11.73 -5.49 3.07
C THR A 50 12.75 -4.42 2.66
N VAL A 51 12.96 -4.25 1.36
CA VAL A 51 13.83 -3.20 0.82
C VAL A 51 13.25 -1.81 1.10
N MET A 52 11.94 -1.64 0.88
CA MET A 52 11.28 -0.37 1.16
C MET A 52 11.37 0.01 2.65
N ASN A 53 11.15 -0.95 3.55
CA ASN A 53 11.29 -0.73 4.99
C ASN A 53 12.73 -0.32 5.37
N LYS A 54 13.73 -1.00 4.82
CA LYS A 54 15.14 -0.65 5.03
C LYS A 54 15.43 0.77 4.58
N LEU A 55 15.03 1.14 3.34
CA LEU A 55 15.25 2.46 2.79
C LEU A 55 14.51 3.57 3.56
N LEU A 56 13.30 3.31 4.06
CA LEU A 56 12.57 4.23 4.93
C LEU A 56 13.40 4.63 6.15
N HIS A 57 14.06 3.66 6.79
CA HIS A 57 14.91 3.92 7.96
C HIS A 57 16.24 4.60 7.57
N GLU A 58 16.92 4.11 6.55
CA GLU A 58 18.22 4.66 6.10
C GLU A 58 18.11 6.12 5.64
N LEU A 59 17.01 6.50 5.02
CA LEU A 59 16.75 7.86 4.53
C LEU A 59 16.05 8.77 5.55
N GLY A 60 15.80 8.28 6.76
CA GLY A 60 15.13 9.04 7.82
C GLY A 60 13.64 9.33 7.55
N LEU A 61 13.03 8.65 6.61
CA LEU A 61 11.64 8.87 6.19
C LEU A 61 10.62 8.16 7.08
N TYR A 62 11.02 7.12 7.81
CA TYR A 62 10.13 6.27 8.60
C TYR A 62 9.32 7.07 9.63
N GLU A 63 9.99 7.77 10.53
CA GLU A 63 9.33 8.50 11.62
C GLU A 63 8.43 9.64 11.13
N PRO A 64 8.88 10.51 10.19
CA PRO A 64 8.01 11.54 9.64
C PRO A 64 6.75 10.99 8.95
N ILE A 65 6.89 9.95 8.12
CA ILE A 65 5.75 9.34 7.44
C ILE A 65 4.80 8.68 8.44
N LYS A 66 5.34 7.95 9.42
CA LYS A 66 4.52 7.36 10.50
C LYS A 66 3.73 8.40 11.27
N LYS A 67 4.34 9.55 11.55
CA LYS A 67 3.68 10.67 12.22
C LYS A 67 2.55 11.24 11.36
N LEU A 68 2.75 11.39 10.05
CA LEU A 68 1.70 11.84 9.13
C LEU A 68 0.52 10.86 9.13
N ILE A 69 0.76 9.56 9.02
CA ILE A 69 -0.28 8.53 9.02
C ILE A 69 -1.06 8.53 10.33
N ASN A 70 -0.36 8.54 11.47
CA ASN A 70 -0.97 8.59 12.79
C ASN A 70 -1.74 9.90 13.03
N GLY A 71 -1.38 10.97 12.35
CA GLY A 71 -2.09 12.25 12.33
C GLY A 71 -3.35 12.26 11.46
N GLY A 72 -3.73 11.12 10.87
CA GLY A 72 -4.94 10.98 10.06
C GLY A 72 -4.74 11.25 8.55
N MET A 73 -3.49 11.27 8.06
CA MET A 73 -3.22 11.38 6.62
C MET A 73 -3.86 10.20 5.88
N PRO A 74 -4.72 10.43 4.87
CA PRO A 74 -5.23 9.36 4.05
C PRO A 74 -4.11 8.67 3.27
N VAL A 75 -4.03 7.35 3.39
CA VAL A 75 -2.97 6.54 2.77
C VAL A 75 -3.59 5.43 1.92
N PHE A 76 -3.04 5.23 0.73
CA PHE A 76 -3.35 4.10 -0.14
C PHE A 76 -2.11 3.23 -0.31
N GLY A 77 -2.18 1.98 0.15
CA GLY A 77 -1.09 1.00 0.03
C GLY A 77 -1.46 -0.12 -0.92
N THR A 78 -0.61 -0.39 -1.92
CA THR A 78 -0.80 -1.51 -2.86
C THR A 78 0.30 -2.56 -2.68
N CYS A 79 -0.04 -3.84 -2.65
CA CYS A 79 0.91 -4.96 -2.53
C CYS A 79 1.90 -4.75 -1.37
N ALA A 80 3.16 -4.37 -1.65
CA ALA A 80 4.14 -4.04 -0.61
C ALA A 80 3.67 -2.91 0.30
N GLY A 81 2.96 -1.92 -0.23
CA GLY A 81 2.37 -0.84 0.58
C GLY A 81 1.36 -1.35 1.60
N MET A 82 0.53 -2.35 1.25
CA MET A 82 -0.36 -3.01 2.21
C MET A 82 0.42 -3.70 3.32
N ILE A 83 1.52 -4.39 2.98
CA ILE A 83 2.41 -5.04 3.96
C ILE A 83 3.03 -4.01 4.92
N LEU A 84 3.48 -2.86 4.41
CA LEU A 84 4.07 -1.81 5.24
C LEU A 84 3.06 -1.21 6.22
N LEU A 85 1.79 -1.11 5.84
CA LEU A 85 0.73 -0.54 6.68
C LEU A 85 0.20 -1.55 7.70
N SER A 86 0.26 -2.86 7.43
CA SER A 86 -0.36 -3.90 8.24
C SER A 86 0.20 -3.96 9.67
N ARG A 87 -0.69 -4.24 10.63
CA ARG A 87 -0.37 -4.44 12.05
C ARG A 87 0.44 -5.70 12.28
N GLU A 88 0.16 -6.76 11.52
CA GLU A 88 0.85 -8.03 11.60
C GLU A 88 1.23 -8.54 10.21
N VAL A 89 2.39 -9.17 10.13
CA VAL A 89 2.92 -9.78 8.89
C VAL A 89 3.35 -11.19 9.21
N GLU A 90 2.82 -12.19 8.49
CA GLU A 90 3.26 -13.59 8.62
C GLU A 90 4.75 -13.68 8.31
N ASP A 91 5.48 -14.33 9.20
CA ASP A 91 6.95 -14.52 9.12
C ASP A 91 7.75 -13.22 8.95
N GLY A 92 7.22 -12.10 9.45
CA GLY A 92 7.86 -10.79 9.32
C GLY A 92 7.63 -9.86 10.51
N LYS A 93 8.30 -8.72 10.46
CA LYS A 93 8.05 -7.62 11.40
C LYS A 93 7.18 -6.56 10.72
N PRO A 94 6.18 -6.02 11.42
CA PRO A 94 5.41 -4.90 10.91
C PRO A 94 6.32 -3.67 10.71
N CYS A 95 5.96 -2.81 9.75
CA CYS A 95 6.62 -1.54 9.52
C CYS A 95 5.85 -0.42 10.23
N PHE A 96 4.83 0.16 9.59
CA PHE A 96 4.04 1.23 10.19
C PHE A 96 3.00 0.72 11.20
N GLY A 97 2.37 -0.42 10.93
CA GLY A 97 1.39 -1.04 11.82
C GLY A 97 0.14 -0.21 12.06
N THR A 98 -0.36 0.46 11.02
CA THR A 98 -1.40 1.48 11.12
C THR A 98 -2.79 1.04 10.62
N ILE A 99 -2.90 -0.16 10.06
CA ILE A 99 -4.18 -0.80 9.72
C ILE A 99 -4.31 -2.14 10.46
N ASP A 100 -5.47 -2.40 11.03
CA ASP A 100 -5.75 -3.60 11.84
C ASP A 100 -5.99 -4.84 10.97
N ILE A 101 -4.97 -5.25 10.23
CA ILE A 101 -4.95 -6.47 9.42
C ILE A 101 -3.70 -7.30 9.68
N ARG A 102 -3.83 -8.62 9.51
CA ARG A 102 -2.73 -9.56 9.39
C ARG A 102 -2.55 -9.96 7.94
N VAL A 103 -1.35 -9.79 7.42
CA VAL A 103 -1.05 -10.03 6.01
C VAL A 103 -0.17 -11.26 5.85
N ARG A 104 -0.55 -12.13 4.90
CA ARG A 104 0.28 -13.20 4.38
C ARG A 104 1.04 -12.71 3.14
N ARG A 105 2.37 -12.83 3.19
CA ARG A 105 3.26 -12.50 2.08
C ARG A 105 3.31 -13.65 1.07
N ASN A 106 3.55 -13.33 -0.21
CA ASN A 106 3.72 -14.31 -1.30
C ASN A 106 2.65 -15.41 -1.32
N ALA A 107 1.44 -15.03 -1.05
CA ALA A 107 0.35 -15.94 -0.72
C ALA A 107 -0.15 -16.80 -1.89
N TYR A 108 0.21 -16.46 -3.11
CA TYR A 108 -0.14 -17.22 -4.32
C TYR A 108 0.97 -18.20 -4.76
N GLY A 109 1.95 -18.46 -3.88
CA GLY A 109 3.01 -19.44 -4.06
C GLY A 109 4.01 -19.11 -5.17
N ARG A 110 4.89 -20.09 -5.48
CA ARG A 110 5.78 -20.05 -6.66
C ARG A 110 5.02 -20.16 -7.99
N GLN A 111 3.72 -20.31 -7.95
CA GLN A 111 2.92 -20.38 -9.15
C GLN A 111 2.91 -19.00 -9.81
N LEU A 112 3.48 -18.95 -10.87
CA LEU A 112 3.26 -18.46 -12.22
C LEU A 112 1.93 -17.73 -12.49
N GLY A 113 1.33 -17.11 -11.52
CA GLY A 113 0.02 -16.60 -11.75
C GLY A 113 -0.07 -15.12 -11.40
N SER A 114 0.39 -14.25 -12.29
CA SER A 114 -0.39 -13.04 -12.45
C SER A 114 -1.73 -13.45 -13.03
N PHE A 115 -2.81 -13.09 -12.38
CA PHE A 115 -4.15 -13.27 -12.92
C PHE A 115 -4.93 -11.97 -12.85
N TYR A 116 -5.91 -11.87 -13.73
CA TYR A 116 -6.83 -10.76 -13.80
C TYR A 116 -8.23 -11.25 -13.43
N THR A 117 -8.94 -10.46 -12.67
CA THR A 117 -10.36 -10.67 -12.37
C THR A 117 -11.09 -9.34 -12.26
N GLU A 118 -12.41 -9.39 -12.29
CA GLU A 118 -13.27 -8.25 -11.99
C GLU A 118 -14.18 -8.66 -10.82
N GLU A 119 -14.05 -7.94 -9.71
CA GLU A 119 -14.77 -8.28 -8.48
C GLU A 119 -15.38 -7.05 -7.84
N CYS A 120 -16.37 -7.29 -6.99
CA CYS A 120 -17.01 -6.23 -6.25
C CYS A 120 -16.10 -5.62 -5.21
N PHE A 121 -15.97 -4.29 -5.23
CA PHE A 121 -15.27 -3.51 -4.23
C PHE A 121 -16.29 -2.66 -3.48
N ASP A 122 -16.37 -2.82 -2.16
CA ASP A 122 -17.35 -2.15 -1.31
C ASP A 122 -17.29 -0.62 -1.48
N GLY A 123 -18.44 -0.03 -1.76
CA GLY A 123 -18.60 1.41 -1.97
C GLY A 123 -18.18 1.94 -3.35
N ILE A 124 -17.68 1.07 -4.26
CA ILE A 124 -17.23 1.47 -5.61
C ILE A 124 -17.97 0.68 -6.68
N GLY A 125 -18.24 -0.61 -6.47
CA GLY A 125 -18.82 -1.52 -7.45
C GLY A 125 -17.77 -2.47 -8.04
N THR A 126 -18.03 -3.02 -9.22
CA THR A 126 -17.09 -3.93 -9.89
C THR A 126 -15.88 -3.20 -10.41
N VAL A 127 -14.70 -3.66 -10.01
CA VAL A 127 -13.40 -3.08 -10.42
C VAL A 127 -12.47 -4.14 -10.97
N PRO A 128 -11.63 -3.80 -11.96
CA PRO A 128 -10.59 -4.69 -12.44
C PRO A 128 -9.47 -4.85 -11.42
N MET A 129 -9.05 -6.08 -11.19
CA MET A 129 -7.98 -6.41 -10.25
C MET A 129 -6.93 -7.29 -10.91
N THR A 130 -5.67 -6.88 -10.85
CA THR A 130 -4.52 -7.65 -11.33
C THR A 130 -3.65 -8.05 -10.16
N PHE A 131 -3.36 -9.34 -10.06
CA PHE A 131 -2.56 -9.94 -8.99
C PHE A 131 -1.24 -10.46 -9.54
N ILE A 132 -0.12 -9.96 -9.01
CA ILE A 132 1.23 -10.40 -9.38
C ILE A 132 1.97 -10.71 -8.07
N ARG A 133 2.09 -11.99 -7.72
CA ARG A 133 2.70 -12.42 -6.44
C ARG A 133 2.18 -11.62 -5.23
N ALA A 134 0.89 -11.35 -5.24
CA ALA A 134 0.26 -10.44 -4.31
C ALA A 134 0.19 -11.02 -2.88
N PRO A 135 0.26 -10.17 -1.85
CA PRO A 135 -0.18 -10.52 -0.51
C PRO A 135 -1.71 -10.54 -0.45
N PHE A 136 -2.26 -11.16 0.59
CA PHE A 136 -3.66 -10.96 0.99
C PHE A 136 -3.75 -10.80 2.51
N ALA A 137 -4.85 -10.22 3.01
CA ALA A 137 -5.12 -10.18 4.43
C ALA A 137 -5.73 -11.52 4.88
N GLU A 138 -5.10 -12.20 5.84
CA GLU A 138 -5.64 -13.41 6.46
C GLU A 138 -6.74 -13.07 7.46
N GLU A 139 -6.53 -11.99 8.20
CA GLU A 139 -7.42 -11.52 9.25
C GLU A 139 -7.59 -10.01 9.20
N VAL A 140 -8.76 -9.56 9.56
CA VAL A 140 -9.13 -8.16 9.71
C VAL A 140 -9.68 -7.99 11.11
N TYR A 141 -9.12 -7.07 11.88
CA TYR A 141 -9.44 -6.86 13.30
C TYR A 141 -10.09 -5.51 13.55
N ASP A 142 -10.70 -5.39 14.71
CA ASP A 142 -11.11 -4.15 15.36
C ASP A 142 -11.80 -3.11 14.43
N ASN A 143 -11.06 -2.06 14.08
CA ASN A 143 -11.59 -0.95 13.30
C ASN A 143 -11.44 -1.11 11.78
N ALA A 144 -10.70 -2.10 11.33
CA ALA A 144 -10.55 -2.36 9.90
C ALA A 144 -11.77 -3.12 9.37
N ARG A 145 -12.08 -2.91 8.10
CA ARG A 145 -13.15 -3.64 7.41
C ARG A 145 -12.70 -4.13 6.04
N VAL A 146 -13.25 -5.25 5.63
CA VAL A 146 -13.03 -5.83 4.30
C VAL A 146 -13.73 -4.96 3.25
N LEU A 147 -13.02 -4.68 2.16
CA LEU A 147 -13.55 -3.95 1.00
C LEU A 147 -13.72 -4.84 -0.23
N ALA A 148 -12.88 -5.87 -0.38
CA ALA A 148 -13.01 -6.83 -1.48
C ALA A 148 -12.41 -8.18 -1.11
N THR A 149 -13.00 -9.24 -1.69
CA THR A 149 -12.52 -10.63 -1.62
C THR A 149 -12.44 -11.22 -3.02
N VAL A 150 -11.44 -12.08 -3.24
CA VAL A 150 -11.29 -12.87 -4.47
C VAL A 150 -10.98 -14.30 -4.06
N ASP A 151 -11.76 -15.27 -4.55
CA ASP A 151 -11.62 -16.69 -4.20
C ASP A 151 -11.56 -16.93 -2.67
N GLY A 152 -12.38 -16.21 -1.90
CA GLY A 152 -12.43 -16.29 -0.44
C GLY A 152 -11.25 -15.64 0.30
N ARG A 153 -10.33 -14.97 -0.39
CA ARG A 153 -9.20 -14.23 0.19
C ARG A 153 -9.49 -12.74 0.24
N ILE A 154 -9.16 -12.11 1.36
CA ILE A 154 -9.34 -10.67 1.53
C ILE A 154 -8.22 -9.95 0.80
N VAL A 155 -8.56 -9.24 -0.28
CA VAL A 155 -7.61 -8.55 -1.15
C VAL A 155 -7.60 -7.03 -0.95
N ALA A 156 -8.61 -6.49 -0.30
CA ALA A 156 -8.68 -5.08 0.07
C ALA A 156 -9.36 -4.89 1.42
N ALA A 157 -8.80 -3.98 2.22
CA ALA A 157 -9.33 -3.59 3.52
C ALA A 157 -9.04 -2.12 3.81
N ARG A 158 -9.80 -1.52 4.69
CA ARG A 158 -9.56 -0.16 5.18
C ARG A 158 -9.89 -0.03 6.68
#